data_5ef6d98eab8e2f8d43d7d43096fa407e
#
_entry.id   5ef6d98eab8e2f8d43d7d43096fa407e
#
_cell.length_a   1.000
_cell.length_b   1.000
_cell.length_c   1.000
_cell.angle_alpha   90.00
_cell.angle_beta   90.00
_cell.angle_gamma   90.00
#
_symmetry.space_group_name_H-M   'P 1'
#
loop_
_entity.id
_entity.type
_entity.pdbx_description
1 polymer ?
#
loop_
_entity_poly.entity_id
_entity_poly.type
_entity_poly.pdbx_seq_one_letter_code
_entity_poly.pdbx_strand_id
1 'polypeptide(L)'
;GIDTDSFIAVTDTKYEGFVPGEIKTAAVPADMVEGINIMDNSTVTLVLYDKDVNGNHKDFAHVVGDFNNWTLSNDEKSQMYRDDASGCWWITLAGLDAGKEYAFQYYVGTKEGEVIHLADAYTEKILDPDNDKDISASTYNENLVYPKGGVGIVSTFKIQKDSYNWKYNDFKIANPEQLVIYELHLRDFTASSDINGAMGKLSYLKAMGVNAIELMPVQEFDGNDSWGYNPCFFFAMDKAYGTKAMYKQFIDACHEAGMAVILDVVYNHATGNNPLAKLYWDGDKTAKNNPYFNVEAPHPYSVFHDFNHESPLVRKFVKRNLQFLLKEYKVDGFRFDLTKGFTQTSCTESTASNYDA
;
A
#
# COMPACT_ATOMS: atom_id res chain seq x y z
N GLY A 1 -29.47 -16.23 6.77
CA GLY A 1 -29.78 -15.19 5.84
C GLY A 1 -28.97 -13.97 6.24
N ILE A 2 -27.92 -13.66 5.51
CA ILE A 2 -27.18 -12.40 5.64
C ILE A 2 -28.00 -11.41 4.83
N ASP A 3 -28.47 -10.36 5.49
CA ASP A 3 -29.25 -9.28 4.89
C ASP A 3 -28.33 -8.47 3.99
N THR A 4 -28.53 -8.56 2.67
CA THR A 4 -27.71 -7.91 1.65
C THR A 4 -28.17 -6.49 1.31
N ASP A 5 -29.11 -5.92 2.07
CA ASP A 5 -29.81 -4.68 1.73
C ASP A 5 -29.31 -3.41 2.47
N SER A 6 -28.15 -3.43 3.09
CA SER A 6 -27.61 -2.24 3.76
C SER A 6 -26.33 -1.66 3.15
N PHE A 7 -26.15 -1.71 1.84
CA PHE A 7 -25.30 -0.73 1.18
C PHE A 7 -26.06 0.60 1.13
N ILE A 8 -25.98 1.37 2.21
CA ILE A 8 -26.27 2.79 2.15
C ILE A 8 -25.16 3.35 1.24
N ALA A 9 -25.48 3.66 0.01
CA ALA A 9 -24.68 4.56 -0.79
C ALA A 9 -24.57 5.83 0.05
N VAL A 10 -23.42 6.05 0.69
CA VAL A 10 -23.09 7.33 1.28
C VAL A 10 -22.99 8.26 0.07
N THR A 11 -24.08 8.94 -0.23
CA THR A 11 -24.07 10.03 -1.20
C THR A 11 -23.09 11.03 -0.66
N ASP A 12 -22.00 11.24 -1.38
CA ASP A 12 -20.93 12.16 -1.02
C ASP A 12 -21.40 13.60 -1.24
N THR A 13 -22.24 14.05 -0.32
CA THR A 13 -22.88 15.38 -0.38
C THR A 13 -21.87 16.52 -0.33
N LYS A 14 -20.64 16.28 0.12
CA LYS A 14 -19.59 17.30 0.24
C LYS A 14 -19.10 17.80 -1.13
N TYR A 15 -19.05 16.91 -2.10
CA TYR A 15 -18.54 17.19 -3.45
C TYR A 15 -19.65 17.29 -4.49
N GLU A 16 -20.91 17.19 -4.04
CA GLU A 16 -22.09 17.31 -4.89
C GLU A 16 -22.11 18.68 -5.61
N GLY A 17 -22.37 18.65 -6.90
CA GLY A 17 -22.43 19.85 -7.73
C GLY A 17 -21.08 20.39 -8.20
N PHE A 18 -19.95 19.79 -7.83
CA PHE A 18 -18.66 20.15 -8.40
C PHE A 18 -18.61 19.74 -9.88
N VAL A 19 -18.21 20.68 -10.73
CA VAL A 19 -18.03 20.45 -12.18
C VAL A 19 -16.54 20.53 -12.48
N PRO A 20 -15.89 19.42 -12.88
CA PRO A 20 -14.50 19.42 -13.29
C PRO A 20 -14.25 20.38 -14.47
N GLY A 21 -13.17 21.14 -14.40
CA GLY A 21 -12.71 22.00 -15.49
C GLY A 21 -12.11 21.23 -16.67
N GLU A 22 -11.75 21.93 -17.70
CA GLU A 22 -11.00 21.36 -18.83
C GLU A 22 -9.63 20.83 -18.36
N ILE A 23 -9.16 19.77 -19.02
CA ILE A 23 -7.86 19.17 -18.75
C ILE A 23 -6.76 20.20 -19.06
N LYS A 24 -5.90 20.43 -18.07
CA LYS A 24 -4.66 21.19 -18.23
C LYS A 24 -3.52 20.20 -18.47
N THR A 25 -2.72 20.44 -19.49
CA THR A 25 -1.61 19.53 -19.85
C THR A 25 -0.26 20.15 -19.52
N ALA A 26 0.61 19.38 -18.89
CA ALA A 26 2.01 19.70 -18.67
C ALA A 26 2.80 18.42 -18.38
N ALA A 27 4.07 18.39 -18.78
CA ALA A 27 4.95 17.26 -18.48
C ALA A 27 5.16 17.11 -16.98
N VAL A 28 5.21 15.86 -16.49
CA VAL A 28 5.62 15.56 -15.12
C VAL A 28 7.01 16.16 -14.89
N PRO A 29 7.26 16.89 -13.77
CA PRO A 29 8.58 17.41 -13.47
C PRO A 29 9.65 16.30 -13.48
N ALA A 30 10.87 16.65 -13.85
CA ALA A 30 11.97 15.69 -13.94
C ALA A 30 12.20 14.96 -12.59
N ASP A 31 12.61 13.72 -12.67
CA ASP A 31 12.96 12.86 -11.52
C ASP A 31 11.78 12.50 -10.60
N MET A 32 10.53 12.79 -10.97
CA MET A 32 9.34 12.37 -10.24
C MET A 32 8.94 10.94 -10.63
N VAL A 33 8.41 10.23 -9.63
CA VAL A 33 7.85 8.89 -9.79
C VAL A 33 6.40 8.85 -9.33
N GLU A 34 5.66 7.83 -9.71
CA GLU A 34 4.28 7.64 -9.23
C GLU A 34 4.25 7.64 -7.70
N GLY A 35 3.23 8.26 -7.13
CA GLY A 35 3.03 8.39 -5.70
C GLY A 35 3.46 9.77 -5.17
N ILE A 36 4.06 9.77 -3.99
CA ILE A 36 4.34 10.94 -3.17
C ILE A 36 5.81 11.31 -3.29
N ASN A 37 6.12 12.47 -3.89
CA ASN A 37 7.47 12.96 -4.08
C ASN A 37 7.71 14.20 -3.20
N ILE A 38 8.55 14.07 -2.18
CA ILE A 38 8.96 15.19 -1.33
C ILE A 38 10.04 15.98 -2.05
N MET A 39 9.77 17.24 -2.36
CA MET A 39 10.67 18.11 -3.13
C MET A 39 11.65 18.87 -2.24
N ASP A 40 11.11 19.44 -1.16
CA ASP A 40 11.83 20.21 -0.16
C ASP A 40 11.05 20.22 1.16
N ASN A 41 11.41 21.11 2.09
CA ASN A 41 10.79 21.18 3.42
C ASN A 41 9.34 21.71 3.41
N SER A 42 8.79 22.11 2.28
CA SER A 42 7.44 22.70 2.20
C SER A 42 6.66 22.31 0.96
N THR A 43 7.22 21.43 0.12
CA THR A 43 6.67 21.15 -1.21
C THR A 43 6.61 19.64 -1.46
N VAL A 44 5.47 19.18 -1.97
CA VAL A 44 5.25 17.80 -2.42
C VAL A 44 4.71 17.80 -3.85
N THR A 45 5.15 16.84 -4.65
CA THR A 45 4.54 16.53 -5.95
C THR A 45 3.87 15.16 -5.87
N LEU A 46 2.57 15.13 -6.14
CA LEU A 46 1.77 13.92 -6.20
C LEU A 46 1.62 13.49 -7.66
N VAL A 47 1.87 12.23 -7.95
CA VAL A 47 1.83 11.67 -9.31
C VAL A 47 0.98 10.41 -9.32
N LEU A 48 -0.07 10.41 -10.13
CA LEU A 48 -1.00 9.29 -10.31
C LEU A 48 -0.90 8.77 -11.74
N TYR A 49 -0.44 7.52 -11.91
CA TYR A 49 -0.51 6.86 -13.21
C TYR A 49 -1.96 6.47 -13.53
N ASP A 50 -2.43 6.86 -14.68
CA ASP A 50 -3.79 6.59 -15.17
C ASP A 50 -3.77 6.37 -16.68
N LYS A 51 -3.47 5.13 -17.07
CA LYS A 51 -3.54 4.67 -18.45
C LYS A 51 -4.01 3.22 -18.46
N ASP A 52 -5.15 2.97 -19.10
CA ASP A 52 -5.68 1.62 -19.22
C ASP A 52 -4.92 0.79 -20.26
N VAL A 53 -5.27 -0.48 -20.44
CA VAL A 53 -4.63 -1.37 -21.44
C VAL A 53 -4.81 -0.89 -22.88
N ASN A 54 -5.81 -0.03 -23.14
CA ASN A 54 -6.09 0.54 -24.46
C ASN A 54 -5.43 1.90 -24.65
N GLY A 55 -4.72 2.41 -23.65
CA GLY A 55 -4.08 3.72 -23.68
C GLY A 55 -5.00 4.89 -23.32
N ASN A 56 -6.21 4.64 -22.84
CA ASN A 56 -7.14 5.68 -22.38
C ASN A 56 -6.83 6.13 -20.96
N HIS A 57 -7.29 7.32 -20.59
CA HIS A 57 -7.21 7.86 -19.24
C HIS A 57 -8.61 8.33 -18.77
N LYS A 58 -8.76 8.59 -17.49
CA LYS A 58 -9.94 9.23 -16.92
C LYS A 58 -10.07 10.66 -17.48
N ASP A 59 -11.25 11.25 -17.37
CA ASP A 59 -11.53 12.57 -17.95
C ASP A 59 -11.03 13.71 -17.07
N PHE A 60 -10.88 13.48 -15.77
CA PHE A 60 -10.38 14.48 -14.84
C PHE A 60 -9.70 13.81 -13.63
N ALA A 61 -8.77 14.54 -13.02
CA ALA A 61 -8.17 14.18 -11.74
C ALA A 61 -7.94 15.45 -10.90
N HIS A 62 -8.33 15.35 -9.64
CA HIS A 62 -8.15 16.39 -8.64
C HIS A 62 -7.58 15.76 -7.37
N VAL A 63 -7.05 16.58 -6.47
CA VAL A 63 -6.67 16.15 -5.11
C VAL A 63 -7.49 16.91 -4.08
N VAL A 64 -7.86 16.21 -3.04
CA VAL A 64 -8.48 16.76 -1.84
C VAL A 64 -7.72 16.28 -0.61
N GLY A 65 -7.52 17.15 0.34
CA GLY A 65 -6.78 16.80 1.55
C GLY A 65 -6.70 17.94 2.55
N ASP A 66 -5.97 17.72 3.62
CA ASP A 66 -5.79 18.72 4.69
C ASP A 66 -5.11 20.01 4.18
N PHE A 67 -4.38 19.93 3.08
CA PHE A 67 -3.69 21.07 2.46
C PHE A 67 -4.63 22.06 1.75
N ASN A 68 -5.84 21.65 1.39
CA ASN A 68 -6.84 22.49 0.77
C ASN A 68 -8.22 22.40 1.46
N ASN A 69 -8.22 22.01 2.75
CA ASN A 69 -9.43 21.83 3.55
C ASN A 69 -10.47 20.92 2.89
N TRP A 70 -10.00 19.90 2.16
CA TRP A 70 -10.84 18.92 1.44
C TRP A 70 -11.80 19.60 0.45
N THR A 71 -11.33 20.63 -0.26
CA THR A 71 -12.12 21.42 -1.21
C THR A 71 -11.66 21.16 -2.63
N LEU A 72 -12.60 20.78 -3.51
CA LEU A 72 -12.36 20.70 -4.95
C LEU A 72 -12.36 22.09 -5.57
N SER A 73 -11.37 22.35 -6.42
CA SER A 73 -11.29 23.55 -7.25
C SER A 73 -10.61 23.25 -8.60
N ASN A 74 -10.87 24.08 -9.61
CA ASN A 74 -10.24 23.93 -10.93
C ASN A 74 -8.98 24.81 -11.05
N ASP A 75 -8.20 24.91 -9.96
CA ASP A 75 -6.96 25.68 -9.87
C ASP A 75 -5.80 24.81 -9.34
N GLU A 76 -4.65 25.43 -9.13
CA GLU A 76 -3.41 24.79 -8.68
C GLU A 76 -3.46 24.16 -7.28
N LYS A 77 -4.55 24.36 -6.54
CA LYS A 77 -4.72 23.78 -5.19
C LYS A 77 -5.36 22.40 -5.23
N SER A 78 -6.03 22.04 -6.32
CA SER A 78 -6.76 20.80 -6.42
C SER A 78 -6.67 20.13 -7.80
N GLN A 79 -6.74 20.87 -8.90
CA GLN A 79 -6.75 20.28 -10.24
C GLN A 79 -5.35 19.81 -10.66
N MET A 80 -5.25 18.54 -11.05
CA MET A 80 -4.00 17.95 -11.53
C MET A 80 -3.78 18.25 -13.02
N TYR A 81 -2.51 18.36 -13.42
CA TYR A 81 -2.10 18.38 -14.81
C TYR A 81 -2.07 16.97 -15.37
N ARG A 82 -2.38 16.84 -16.67
CA ARG A 82 -2.21 15.60 -17.42
C ARG A 82 -0.93 15.65 -18.24
N ASP A 83 -0.10 14.63 -18.10
CA ASP A 83 1.04 14.33 -18.98
C ASP A 83 0.72 13.09 -19.81
N ASP A 84 0.34 13.28 -21.08
CA ASP A 84 -0.04 12.19 -21.96
C ASP A 84 1.15 11.29 -22.34
N ALA A 85 2.37 11.84 -22.33
CA ALA A 85 3.58 11.08 -22.65
C ALA A 85 3.89 10.02 -21.58
N SER A 86 3.81 10.39 -20.31
CA SER A 86 4.03 9.47 -19.19
C SER A 86 2.81 8.66 -18.80
N GLY A 87 1.61 9.11 -19.18
CA GLY A 87 0.35 8.52 -18.73
C GLY A 87 -0.04 8.91 -17.30
N CYS A 88 0.49 10.03 -16.79
CA CYS A 88 0.29 10.44 -15.41
C CYS A 88 -0.52 11.74 -15.28
N TRP A 89 -1.24 11.84 -14.18
CA TRP A 89 -1.71 13.09 -13.61
C TRP A 89 -0.73 13.52 -12.51
N TRP A 90 -0.52 14.84 -12.37
CA TRP A 90 0.37 15.33 -11.32
C TRP A 90 -0.02 16.72 -10.83
N ILE A 91 0.37 17.02 -9.60
CA ILE A 91 0.19 18.33 -8.97
C ILE A 91 1.34 18.57 -8.00
N THR A 92 1.83 19.81 -7.96
CA THR A 92 2.81 20.25 -6.95
C THR A 92 2.11 21.16 -5.96
N LEU A 93 2.18 20.81 -4.68
CA LEU A 93 1.59 21.55 -3.57
C LEU A 93 2.72 22.16 -2.75
N ALA A 94 2.70 23.47 -2.57
CA ALA A 94 3.71 24.24 -1.87
C ALA A 94 3.15 24.92 -0.61
N GLY A 95 4.03 25.44 0.24
CA GLY A 95 3.65 26.13 1.46
C GLY A 95 3.16 25.22 2.58
N LEU A 96 3.55 23.96 2.53
CA LEU A 96 3.19 22.95 3.53
C LEU A 96 4.09 23.02 4.76
N ASP A 97 3.54 22.65 5.92
CA ASP A 97 4.30 22.48 7.15
C ASP A 97 5.01 21.11 7.14
N ALA A 98 6.34 21.16 7.26
CA ALA A 98 7.17 19.95 7.23
C ALA A 98 6.86 18.96 8.37
N GLY A 99 6.48 19.46 9.54
CA GLY A 99 6.17 18.64 10.71
C GLY A 99 4.76 18.07 10.73
N LYS A 100 3.88 18.59 9.88
CA LYS A 100 2.49 18.14 9.82
C LYS A 100 2.34 16.91 8.92
N GLU A 101 1.54 15.95 9.35
CA GLU A 101 1.06 14.87 8.51
C GLU A 101 -0.25 15.29 7.83
N TYR A 102 -0.33 15.08 6.52
CA TYR A 102 -1.47 15.47 5.69
C TYR A 102 -2.20 14.22 5.20
N ALA A 103 -3.51 14.17 5.46
CA ALA A 103 -4.40 13.18 4.86
C ALA A 103 -4.90 13.70 3.51
N PHE A 104 -5.02 12.80 2.51
CA PHE A 104 -5.47 13.19 1.18
C PHE A 104 -6.02 12.02 0.37
N GLN A 105 -6.78 12.35 -0.66
CA GLN A 105 -7.25 11.43 -1.70
C GLN A 105 -7.18 12.09 -3.07
N TYR A 106 -7.10 11.25 -4.10
CA TYR A 106 -7.40 11.64 -5.47
C TYR A 106 -8.90 11.56 -5.70
N TYR A 107 -9.44 12.53 -6.43
CA TYR A 107 -10.81 12.58 -6.93
C TYR A 107 -10.73 12.46 -8.44
N VAL A 108 -11.05 11.28 -8.96
CA VAL A 108 -10.79 10.89 -10.35
C VAL A 108 -12.08 10.37 -10.97
N GLY A 109 -12.36 10.72 -12.23
CA GLY A 109 -13.59 10.22 -12.81
C GLY A 109 -13.74 10.47 -14.30
N THR A 110 -14.94 10.12 -14.78
CA THR A 110 -15.36 10.29 -16.16
C THR A 110 -16.47 11.34 -16.28
N LYS A 111 -16.61 11.93 -17.47
CA LYS A 111 -17.70 12.89 -17.76
C LYS A 111 -19.09 12.25 -17.69
N GLU A 112 -19.15 10.93 -17.77
CA GLU A 112 -20.39 10.15 -17.70
C GLU A 112 -20.87 9.91 -16.27
N GLY A 113 -20.15 10.46 -15.26
CA GLY A 113 -20.58 10.49 -13.87
C GLY A 113 -19.92 9.46 -12.94
N GLU A 114 -18.98 8.65 -13.42
CA GLU A 114 -18.18 7.79 -12.57
C GLU A 114 -17.14 8.64 -11.83
N VAL A 115 -17.16 8.61 -10.50
CA VAL A 115 -16.19 9.27 -9.63
C VAL A 115 -15.61 8.25 -8.66
N ILE A 116 -14.30 8.28 -8.51
CA ILE A 116 -13.55 7.43 -7.59
C ILE A 116 -12.80 8.32 -6.60
N HIS A 117 -13.00 8.08 -5.31
CA HIS A 117 -12.15 8.58 -4.24
C HIS A 117 -11.02 7.56 -4.03
N LEU A 118 -9.81 7.92 -4.43
CA LEU A 118 -8.71 6.99 -4.51
C LEU A 118 -7.59 7.37 -3.55
N ALA A 119 -7.18 6.43 -2.69
CA ALA A 119 -5.97 6.59 -1.92
C ALA A 119 -4.73 6.41 -2.82
N ASP A 120 -3.58 6.91 -2.39
CA ASP A 120 -2.32 6.72 -3.10
C ASP A 120 -1.77 5.31 -2.83
N ALA A 121 -1.43 4.57 -3.88
CA ALA A 121 -0.91 3.20 -3.77
C ALA A 121 0.48 3.10 -3.14
N TYR A 122 1.21 4.21 -3.06
CA TYR A 122 2.58 4.29 -2.52
C TYR A 122 2.63 4.93 -1.13
N THR A 123 1.47 5.21 -0.54
CA THR A 123 1.41 5.76 0.83
C THR A 123 2.03 4.80 1.84
N GLU A 124 2.74 5.35 2.81
CA GLU A 124 3.35 4.58 3.90
C GLU A 124 2.42 4.44 5.12
N LYS A 125 1.25 5.07 5.08
CA LYS A 125 0.20 5.00 6.11
C LYS A 125 -1.15 5.33 5.51
N ILE A 126 -2.15 4.58 5.91
CA ILE A 126 -3.55 4.82 5.58
C ILE A 126 -4.36 5.20 6.81
N LEU A 127 -5.52 5.83 6.58
CA LEU A 127 -6.57 5.99 7.58
C LEU A 127 -7.77 5.17 7.10
N ASP A 128 -8.18 4.22 7.92
CA ASP A 128 -9.33 3.36 7.67
C ASP A 128 -10.46 3.71 8.66
N PRO A 129 -11.56 4.30 8.18
CA PRO A 129 -12.65 4.74 9.05
C PRO A 129 -13.36 3.60 9.78
N ASP A 130 -13.28 2.40 9.23
CA ASP A 130 -14.00 1.25 9.75
C ASP A 130 -13.19 0.48 10.80
N ASN A 131 -11.87 0.39 10.64
CA ASN A 131 -11.04 -0.51 11.43
C ASN A 131 -10.05 0.21 12.38
N ASP A 132 -9.57 1.44 12.08
CA ASP A 132 -8.57 2.12 12.90
C ASP A 132 -9.02 2.37 14.32
N LYS A 133 -10.30 2.61 14.55
CA LYS A 133 -10.92 2.85 15.86
C LYS A 133 -10.79 1.68 16.83
N ASP A 134 -10.61 0.47 16.30
CA ASP A 134 -10.54 -0.77 17.07
C ASP A 134 -9.09 -1.16 17.40
N ILE A 135 -8.10 -0.41 16.91
CA ILE A 135 -6.70 -0.61 17.26
C ILE A 135 -6.38 0.05 18.58
N SER A 136 -5.82 -0.71 19.53
CA SER A 136 -5.43 -0.17 20.84
C SER A 136 -4.38 0.94 20.72
N ALA A 137 -4.55 2.02 21.47
CA ALA A 137 -3.56 3.09 21.56
C ALA A 137 -2.21 2.64 22.12
N SER A 138 -2.15 1.51 22.85
CA SER A 138 -0.88 0.92 23.28
C SER A 138 -0.11 0.26 22.15
N THR A 139 -0.80 -0.19 21.10
CA THR A 139 -0.22 -0.75 19.91
C THR A 139 0.09 0.33 18.87
N TYR A 140 -0.87 1.23 18.63
CA TYR A 140 -0.72 2.30 17.63
C TYR A 140 -1.27 3.63 18.17
N ASN A 141 -0.39 4.57 18.44
CA ASN A 141 -0.71 5.88 19.02
C ASN A 141 -0.56 7.06 18.04
N GLU A 142 -0.39 6.77 16.76
CA GLU A 142 -0.15 7.78 15.71
C GLU A 142 -1.36 7.98 14.79
N ASN A 143 -2.56 7.55 15.21
CA ASN A 143 -3.76 7.78 14.44
C ASN A 143 -4.12 9.25 14.37
N LEU A 144 -4.30 9.73 13.15
CA LEU A 144 -4.94 11.01 12.90
C LEU A 144 -6.46 10.89 13.07
N VAL A 145 -7.10 12.00 13.34
CA VAL A 145 -8.56 12.07 13.25
C VAL A 145 -8.95 11.88 11.79
N TYR A 146 -9.83 10.92 11.54
CA TYR A 146 -10.32 10.68 10.19
C TYR A 146 -10.98 11.93 9.62
N PRO A 147 -10.58 12.41 8.42
CA PRO A 147 -11.03 13.69 7.90
C PRO A 147 -12.50 13.65 7.45
N LYS A 148 -13.26 14.71 7.74
CA LYS A 148 -14.67 14.82 7.34
C LYS A 148 -14.90 14.80 5.82
N GLY A 149 -13.85 15.05 5.03
CA GLY A 149 -13.90 15.01 3.58
C GLY A 149 -13.43 13.69 2.98
N GLY A 150 -12.97 12.76 3.80
CA GLY A 150 -12.53 11.44 3.33
C GLY A 150 -13.71 10.54 2.97
N VAL A 151 -13.49 9.67 1.98
CA VAL A 151 -14.43 8.63 1.56
C VAL A 151 -13.69 7.31 1.49
N GLY A 152 -14.04 6.34 2.36
CA GLY A 152 -13.32 5.09 2.48
C GLY A 152 -11.89 5.27 2.98
N ILE A 153 -10.95 4.47 2.48
CA ILE A 153 -9.56 4.53 2.92
C ILE A 153 -8.86 5.78 2.36
N VAL A 154 -8.15 6.49 3.25
CA VAL A 154 -7.45 7.74 2.95
C VAL A 154 -5.95 7.53 3.11
N SER A 155 -5.17 8.07 2.19
CA SER A 155 -3.70 8.09 2.27
C SER A 155 -3.18 9.28 3.06
N THR A 156 -1.95 9.16 3.57
CA THR A 156 -1.26 10.27 4.24
C THR A 156 0.15 10.48 3.67
N PHE A 157 0.70 11.66 3.92
CA PHE A 157 2.13 11.92 3.79
C PHE A 157 2.61 12.91 4.84
N LYS A 158 3.90 12.84 5.15
CA LYS A 158 4.62 13.79 6.00
C LYS A 158 5.91 14.19 5.29
N ILE A 159 6.16 15.50 5.17
CA ILE A 159 7.35 15.99 4.47
C ILE A 159 8.62 15.66 5.26
N GLN A 160 8.65 16.03 6.53
CA GLN A 160 9.74 15.65 7.41
C GLN A 160 9.49 14.23 7.91
N LYS A 161 10.14 13.27 7.26
CA LYS A 161 10.08 11.87 7.72
C LYS A 161 10.75 11.74 9.09
N ASP A 162 10.11 10.96 9.95
CA ASP A 162 10.69 10.61 11.24
C ASP A 162 11.96 9.78 11.00
N SER A 163 13.09 10.25 11.52
CA SER A 163 14.35 9.53 11.40
C SER A 163 14.42 8.43 12.43
N TYR A 164 14.80 7.24 12.02
CA TYR A 164 15.14 6.13 12.92
C TYR A 164 16.67 5.95 12.96
N ASN A 165 17.24 5.99 14.14
CA ASN A 165 18.67 5.78 14.33
C ASN A 165 18.96 4.29 14.53
N TRP A 166 19.32 3.62 13.46
CA TRP A 166 19.71 2.22 13.48
C TRP A 166 20.95 1.99 14.33
N LYS A 167 20.89 1.04 15.24
CA LYS A 167 22.02 0.65 16.09
C LYS A 167 22.91 -0.39 15.41
N TYR A 168 22.31 -1.27 14.60
CA TYR A 168 22.95 -2.39 13.93
C TYR A 168 22.86 -2.24 12.40
N ASN A 169 23.67 -1.33 11.85
CA ASN A 169 23.65 -1.01 10.42
C ASN A 169 24.28 -2.07 9.51
N ASP A 170 25.19 -2.87 10.06
CA ASP A 170 26.06 -3.76 9.30
C ASP A 170 25.72 -5.25 9.51
N PHE A 171 24.48 -5.53 9.97
CA PHE A 171 24.05 -6.91 10.10
C PHE A 171 24.07 -7.62 8.74
N LYS A 172 24.62 -8.84 8.73
CA LYS A 172 24.67 -9.72 7.57
C LYS A 172 24.45 -11.16 7.99
N ILE A 173 23.72 -11.89 7.19
CA ILE A 173 23.59 -13.33 7.31
C ILE A 173 24.97 -13.96 6.95
N ALA A 174 25.59 -14.60 7.92
CA ALA A 174 26.92 -15.20 7.70
C ALA A 174 26.87 -16.40 6.77
N ASN A 175 25.87 -17.26 6.91
CA ASN A 175 25.64 -18.41 6.05
C ASN A 175 24.14 -18.68 5.90
N PRO A 176 23.55 -18.37 4.75
CA PRO A 176 22.11 -18.60 4.51
C PRO A 176 21.68 -20.07 4.63
N GLU A 177 22.59 -21.03 4.38
CA GLU A 177 22.28 -22.46 4.45
C GLU A 177 22.16 -22.96 5.91
N GLN A 178 22.58 -22.17 6.90
CA GLN A 178 22.53 -22.50 8.31
C GLN A 178 21.44 -21.74 9.07
N LEU A 179 20.47 -21.18 8.35
CA LEU A 179 19.34 -20.51 8.98
C LEU A 179 18.42 -21.52 9.66
N VAL A 180 18.12 -21.21 10.92
CA VAL A 180 17.04 -21.82 11.71
C VAL A 180 15.92 -20.79 11.74
N ILE A 181 14.96 -20.96 10.87
CA ILE A 181 13.90 -19.99 10.64
C ILE A 181 12.72 -20.31 11.56
N TYR A 182 12.22 -19.29 12.24
CA TYR A 182 10.99 -19.34 13.02
C TYR A 182 9.93 -18.47 12.33
N GLU A 183 8.91 -19.12 11.77
CA GLU A 183 7.74 -18.42 11.25
C GLU A 183 6.89 -17.91 12.40
N LEU A 184 6.58 -16.61 12.40
CA LEU A 184 5.93 -15.93 13.50
C LEU A 184 4.73 -15.12 13.02
N HIS A 185 3.56 -15.36 13.62
CA HIS A 185 2.38 -14.55 13.45
C HIS A 185 2.24 -13.59 14.64
N LEU A 186 2.37 -12.29 14.40
CA LEU A 186 2.39 -11.27 15.46
C LEU A 186 1.13 -11.30 16.33
N ARG A 187 -0.05 -11.51 15.72
CA ARG A 187 -1.34 -11.60 16.43
C ARG A 187 -1.34 -12.71 17.47
N ASP A 188 -0.78 -13.87 17.15
CA ASP A 188 -0.94 -15.10 17.95
C ASP A 188 0.25 -15.40 18.85
N PHE A 189 1.38 -14.72 18.67
CA PHE A 189 2.64 -15.05 19.34
C PHE A 189 2.68 -14.62 20.81
N THR A 190 2.04 -13.50 21.16
CA THR A 190 2.01 -12.97 22.53
C THR A 190 0.62 -12.43 22.88
N ALA A 191 0.38 -12.26 24.19
CA ALA A 191 -0.89 -11.74 24.67
C ALA A 191 -1.20 -10.28 24.24
N SER A 192 -0.18 -9.50 23.89
CA SER A 192 -0.37 -8.14 23.37
C SER A 192 -0.71 -8.13 21.88
N SER A 193 -0.51 -9.24 21.17
CA SER A 193 -0.80 -9.41 19.73
C SER A 193 -0.13 -8.36 18.83
N ASP A 194 1.04 -7.87 19.23
CA ASP A 194 1.74 -6.77 18.56
C ASP A 194 3.27 -6.97 18.51
N ILE A 195 3.92 -6.01 17.83
CA ILE A 195 5.37 -6.03 17.62
C ILE A 195 6.16 -5.91 18.95
N ASN A 196 5.62 -5.17 19.94
CA ASN A 196 6.27 -5.00 21.24
C ASN A 196 6.29 -6.31 22.03
N GLY A 197 5.20 -7.06 21.99
CA GLY A 197 5.14 -8.40 22.58
C GLY A 197 6.16 -9.34 21.95
N ALA A 198 6.23 -9.37 20.63
CA ALA A 198 7.19 -10.18 19.89
C ALA A 198 8.64 -9.79 20.22
N MET A 199 8.95 -8.50 20.28
CA MET A 199 10.28 -7.98 20.66
C MET A 199 10.68 -8.45 22.06
N GLY A 200 9.76 -8.51 23.01
CA GLY A 200 9.98 -9.02 24.36
C GLY A 200 10.31 -10.53 24.43
N LYS A 201 10.15 -11.26 23.32
CA LYS A 201 10.42 -12.71 23.24
C LYS A 201 11.69 -13.08 22.47
N LEU A 202 12.47 -12.10 21.98
CA LEU A 202 13.68 -12.37 21.19
C LEU A 202 14.71 -13.22 21.95
N SER A 203 14.90 -12.99 23.24
CA SER A 203 15.80 -13.80 24.08
C SER A 203 15.38 -15.27 24.15
N TYR A 204 14.08 -15.54 24.22
CA TYR A 204 13.52 -16.88 24.19
C TYR A 204 13.81 -17.56 22.85
N LEU A 205 13.55 -16.90 21.72
CA LEU A 205 13.83 -17.43 20.40
C LEU A 205 15.33 -17.70 20.19
N LYS A 206 16.18 -16.79 20.64
CA LYS A 206 17.64 -16.97 20.61
C LYS A 206 18.10 -18.19 21.41
N ALA A 207 17.53 -18.39 22.59
CA ALA A 207 17.86 -19.54 23.45
C ALA A 207 17.44 -20.88 22.80
N MET A 208 16.48 -20.88 21.91
CA MET A 208 16.07 -22.04 21.10
C MET A 208 16.98 -22.29 19.89
N GLY A 209 17.95 -21.41 19.63
CA GLY A 209 18.83 -21.51 18.46
C GLY A 209 18.27 -20.88 17.18
N VAL A 210 17.17 -20.13 17.25
CA VAL A 210 16.62 -19.39 16.13
C VAL A 210 17.59 -18.27 15.73
N ASN A 211 17.90 -18.16 14.44
CA ASN A 211 18.75 -17.12 13.88
C ASN A 211 18.11 -16.39 12.68
N ALA A 212 16.86 -16.68 12.36
CA ALA A 212 16.02 -15.92 11.44
C ALA A 212 14.56 -15.96 11.87
N ILE A 213 13.89 -14.84 11.80
CA ILE A 213 12.45 -14.74 12.03
C ILE A 213 11.79 -14.44 10.68
N GLU A 214 10.87 -15.31 10.28
CA GLU A 214 9.96 -15.07 9.17
C GLU A 214 8.65 -14.51 9.72
N LEU A 215 8.41 -13.21 9.47
CA LEU A 215 7.13 -12.59 9.82
C LEU A 215 6.09 -12.96 8.78
N MET A 216 4.98 -13.59 9.21
CA MET A 216 3.78 -13.67 8.39
C MET A 216 3.39 -12.27 7.94
N PRO A 217 2.61 -12.11 6.85
CA PRO A 217 2.45 -10.83 6.16
C PRO A 217 2.12 -9.66 7.09
N VAL A 218 2.89 -8.58 6.97
CA VAL A 218 2.79 -7.37 7.81
C VAL A 218 2.58 -6.08 6.99
N GLN A 219 2.46 -6.19 5.68
CA GLN A 219 1.99 -5.07 4.86
C GLN A 219 0.50 -4.88 5.10
N GLU A 220 0.01 -3.64 5.01
CA GLU A 220 -1.37 -3.30 5.35
C GLU A 220 -2.36 -4.22 4.64
N PHE A 221 -3.18 -4.91 5.40
CA PHE A 221 -4.21 -5.83 4.94
C PHE A 221 -5.61 -5.32 5.33
N ASP A 222 -6.66 -5.86 4.74
CA ASP A 222 -8.03 -5.51 5.08
C ASP A 222 -8.41 -5.97 6.48
N GLY A 223 -8.94 -5.06 7.29
CA GLY A 223 -9.31 -5.30 8.68
C GLY A 223 -8.12 -5.32 9.63
N ASN A 224 -8.35 -5.70 10.90
CA ASN A 224 -7.33 -5.77 11.93
C ASN A 224 -7.02 -7.20 12.38
N ASP A 225 -7.80 -8.17 11.93
CA ASP A 225 -7.71 -9.58 12.33
C ASP A 225 -7.59 -10.47 11.09
N SER A 226 -6.36 -10.78 10.71
CA SER A 226 -6.03 -11.58 9.53
C SER A 226 -4.67 -12.24 9.71
N TRP A 227 -4.42 -13.28 8.91
CA TRP A 227 -3.05 -13.78 8.70
C TRP A 227 -2.21 -12.88 7.79
N GLY A 228 -2.84 -11.86 7.16
CA GLY A 228 -2.18 -10.88 6.31
C GLY A 228 -2.13 -11.25 4.82
N TYR A 229 -2.76 -12.37 4.41
CA TYR A 229 -2.81 -12.79 2.99
C TYR A 229 -3.93 -12.12 2.19
N ASN A 230 -4.43 -11.00 2.69
CA ASN A 230 -5.40 -10.10 2.04
C ASN A 230 -4.84 -8.67 1.97
N PRO A 231 -3.69 -8.46 1.29
CA PRO A 231 -3.02 -7.17 1.27
C PRO A 231 -3.81 -6.14 0.45
N CYS A 232 -3.78 -4.90 0.91
CA CYS A 232 -4.39 -3.77 0.20
C CYS A 232 -3.40 -2.62 -0.07
N PHE A 233 -2.46 -2.33 0.84
CA PHE A 233 -1.44 -1.30 0.66
C PHE A 233 -0.04 -1.84 0.93
N PHE A 234 0.78 -1.91 -0.10
CA PHE A 234 2.06 -2.61 -0.05
C PHE A 234 3.21 -1.78 0.53
N PHE A 235 3.10 -0.45 0.57
CA PHE A 235 4.11 0.44 1.13
C PHE A 235 3.83 0.84 2.58
N ALA A 236 2.65 0.51 3.10
CA ALA A 236 2.28 0.71 4.49
C ALA A 236 2.46 -0.59 5.29
N MET A 237 3.03 -0.48 6.49
CA MET A 237 3.02 -1.58 7.46
C MET A 237 1.72 -1.55 8.24
N ASP A 238 1.19 -2.73 8.56
CA ASP A 238 -0.12 -2.86 9.20
C ASP A 238 -0.12 -2.27 10.61
N LYS A 239 -1.05 -1.36 10.85
CA LYS A 239 -1.20 -0.63 12.11
C LYS A 239 -1.68 -1.51 13.27
N ALA A 240 -2.34 -2.64 12.96
CA ALA A 240 -2.80 -3.58 13.99
C ALA A 240 -1.65 -4.17 14.79
N TYR A 241 -0.43 -4.14 14.26
CA TYR A 241 0.77 -4.65 14.93
C TYR A 241 1.68 -3.58 15.52
N GLY A 242 1.60 -2.34 15.06
CA GLY A 242 2.42 -1.27 15.58
C GLY A 242 2.71 -0.15 14.59
N THR A 243 3.46 0.84 15.07
CA THR A 243 3.91 1.97 14.27
C THR A 243 5.11 1.62 13.40
N LYS A 244 5.38 2.44 12.39
CA LYS A 244 6.58 2.33 11.55
C LYS A 244 7.87 2.26 12.38
N ALA A 245 7.97 3.08 13.42
CA ALA A 245 9.11 3.07 14.33
C ALA A 245 9.23 1.75 15.10
N MET A 246 8.13 1.16 15.55
CA MET A 246 8.13 -0.14 16.24
C MET A 246 8.62 -1.27 15.34
N TYR A 247 8.22 -1.31 14.07
CA TYR A 247 8.76 -2.29 13.11
C TYR A 247 10.27 -2.15 12.94
N LYS A 248 10.79 -0.93 12.82
CA LYS A 248 12.23 -0.67 12.72
C LYS A 248 12.97 -1.08 14.01
N GLN A 249 12.40 -0.77 15.18
CA GLN A 249 12.95 -1.21 16.47
C GLN A 249 13.02 -2.72 16.60
N PHE A 250 11.98 -3.43 16.15
CA PHE A 250 11.96 -4.89 16.14
C PHE A 250 13.06 -5.48 15.27
N ILE A 251 13.22 -4.98 14.04
CA ILE A 251 14.25 -5.44 13.10
C ILE A 251 15.64 -5.16 13.67
N ASP A 252 15.87 -3.97 14.21
CA ASP A 252 17.12 -3.57 14.84
C ASP A 252 17.46 -4.47 16.06
N ALA A 253 16.46 -4.79 16.89
CA ALA A 253 16.61 -5.71 18.01
C ALA A 253 16.87 -7.17 17.55
N CYS A 254 16.27 -7.61 16.45
CA CYS A 254 16.59 -8.90 15.83
C CYS A 254 18.06 -8.95 15.39
N HIS A 255 18.53 -7.92 14.73
CA HIS A 255 19.93 -7.79 14.29
C HIS A 255 20.90 -7.78 15.48
N GLU A 256 20.55 -7.07 16.58
CA GLU A 256 21.31 -7.11 17.84
C GLU A 256 21.40 -8.52 18.41
N ALA A 257 20.31 -9.27 18.32
CA ALA A 257 20.27 -10.66 18.78
C ALA A 257 20.97 -11.65 17.84
N GLY A 258 21.44 -11.20 16.67
CA GLY A 258 22.04 -12.03 15.62
C GLY A 258 21.02 -12.79 14.79
N MET A 259 19.79 -12.29 14.70
CA MET A 259 18.70 -12.90 13.92
C MET A 259 18.37 -12.06 12.68
N ALA A 260 18.27 -12.72 11.54
CA ALA A 260 17.75 -12.14 10.32
C ALA A 260 16.23 -11.94 10.41
N VAL A 261 15.70 -10.99 9.63
CA VAL A 261 14.26 -10.78 9.47
C VAL A 261 13.89 -11.01 8.01
N ILE A 262 13.00 -11.97 7.80
CA ILE A 262 12.42 -12.34 6.52
C ILE A 262 10.96 -11.90 6.54
N LEU A 263 10.49 -11.22 5.50
CA LEU A 263 9.08 -10.89 5.35
C LEU A 263 8.40 -11.88 4.42
N ASP A 264 7.27 -12.40 4.86
CA ASP A 264 6.31 -13.09 3.99
C ASP A 264 5.55 -12.03 3.20
N VAL A 265 5.68 -12.08 1.87
CA VAL A 265 5.12 -11.08 0.94
C VAL A 265 4.14 -11.73 -0.04
N VAL A 266 3.04 -11.03 -0.30
CA VAL A 266 1.92 -11.55 -1.08
C VAL A 266 1.75 -10.71 -2.33
N TYR A 267 2.30 -11.17 -3.45
CA TYR A 267 2.18 -10.48 -4.75
C TYR A 267 1.34 -11.26 -5.77
N ASN A 268 0.74 -12.38 -5.38
CA ASN A 268 -0.21 -13.08 -6.23
C ASN A 268 -1.46 -12.24 -6.49
N HIS A 269 -1.93 -11.51 -5.48
CA HIS A 269 -3.20 -10.81 -5.49
C HIS A 269 -3.21 -9.59 -4.58
N ALA A 270 -4.26 -8.78 -4.72
CA ALA A 270 -4.63 -7.74 -3.77
C ALA A 270 -6.14 -7.72 -3.57
N THR A 271 -6.60 -7.14 -2.46
CA THR A 271 -8.04 -6.93 -2.24
C THR A 271 -8.59 -5.78 -3.08
N GLY A 272 -9.91 -5.64 -3.13
CA GLY A 272 -10.58 -4.53 -3.81
C GLY A 272 -10.30 -3.15 -3.22
N ASN A 273 -9.74 -3.08 -2.00
CA ASN A 273 -9.30 -1.82 -1.40
C ASN A 273 -7.94 -1.31 -1.93
N ASN A 274 -7.22 -2.14 -2.70
CA ASN A 274 -6.00 -1.69 -3.35
C ASN A 274 -6.30 -0.62 -4.41
N PRO A 275 -5.61 0.55 -4.40
CA PRO A 275 -5.87 1.63 -5.36
C PRO A 275 -5.65 1.24 -6.83
N LEU A 276 -4.71 0.34 -7.11
CA LEU A 276 -4.45 -0.14 -8.47
C LEU A 276 -5.62 -0.98 -9.01
N ALA A 277 -6.35 -1.68 -8.12
CA ALA A 277 -7.57 -2.39 -8.47
C ALA A 277 -8.73 -1.42 -8.67
N LYS A 278 -8.93 -0.46 -7.75
CA LYS A 278 -10.05 0.49 -7.76
C LYS A 278 -10.07 1.41 -8.96
N LEU A 279 -8.92 1.80 -9.49
CA LEU A 279 -8.83 2.80 -10.56
C LEU A 279 -9.56 2.35 -11.84
N TYR A 280 -9.57 1.06 -12.12
CA TYR A 280 -10.34 0.45 -13.21
C TYR A 280 -11.10 -0.76 -12.67
N TRP A 281 -12.35 -0.51 -12.29
CA TRP A 281 -13.23 -1.42 -11.58
C TRP A 281 -14.55 -1.63 -12.31
N ASP A 282 -15.10 -2.85 -12.25
CA ASP A 282 -16.36 -3.21 -12.89
C ASP A 282 -17.20 -4.09 -11.94
N GLY A 283 -18.24 -3.53 -11.39
CA GLY A 283 -19.14 -4.22 -10.46
C GLY A 283 -18.43 -4.65 -9.17
N ASP A 284 -18.04 -5.91 -9.09
CA ASP A 284 -17.39 -6.54 -7.94
C ASP A 284 -15.93 -6.96 -8.18
N LYS A 285 -15.35 -6.62 -9.34
CA LYS A 285 -14.00 -7.02 -9.74
C LYS A 285 -13.27 -5.96 -10.56
N THR A 286 -12.01 -6.21 -10.82
CA THR A 286 -11.20 -5.38 -11.70
C THR A 286 -11.73 -5.42 -13.14
N ALA A 287 -11.79 -4.25 -13.77
CA ALA A 287 -12.28 -4.13 -15.13
C ALA A 287 -11.32 -4.76 -16.14
N LYS A 288 -11.85 -5.15 -17.32
CA LYS A 288 -11.06 -5.74 -18.42
C LYS A 288 -9.92 -4.85 -18.92
N ASN A 289 -10.05 -3.56 -18.74
CA ASN A 289 -9.04 -2.58 -19.12
C ASN A 289 -8.08 -2.20 -18.00
N ASN A 290 -8.17 -2.83 -16.82
CA ASN A 290 -7.21 -2.60 -15.74
C ASN A 290 -5.81 -3.08 -16.16
N PRO A 291 -4.78 -2.22 -16.11
CA PRO A 291 -3.46 -2.56 -16.60
C PRO A 291 -2.61 -3.40 -15.62
N TYR A 292 -3.11 -3.63 -14.40
CA TYR A 292 -2.38 -4.35 -13.34
C TYR A 292 -2.92 -5.75 -13.09
N PHE A 293 -4.22 -5.99 -13.32
CA PHE A 293 -4.92 -7.20 -12.88
C PHE A 293 -5.53 -7.97 -14.02
N ASN A 294 -5.58 -9.29 -13.86
CA ASN A 294 -6.44 -10.15 -14.65
C ASN A 294 -7.87 -10.07 -14.10
N VAL A 295 -8.87 -10.09 -14.99
CA VAL A 295 -10.28 -10.21 -14.58
C VAL A 295 -10.54 -11.59 -14.00
N GLU A 296 -9.99 -12.61 -14.69
CA GLU A 296 -10.02 -14.01 -14.26
C GLU A 296 -8.58 -14.51 -14.26
N ALA A 297 -8.15 -15.13 -13.16
CA ALA A 297 -6.82 -15.71 -13.08
C ALA A 297 -6.66 -16.84 -14.11
N PRO A 298 -5.53 -16.90 -14.85
CA PRO A 298 -5.29 -17.97 -15.80
C PRO A 298 -4.90 -19.30 -15.14
N HIS A 299 -4.81 -19.34 -13.82
CA HIS A 299 -4.37 -20.45 -12.99
C HIS A 299 -5.40 -20.75 -11.86
N PRO A 300 -5.32 -21.92 -11.20
CA PRO A 300 -6.28 -22.30 -10.15
C PRO A 300 -6.07 -21.58 -8.80
N TYR A 301 -5.03 -20.76 -8.67
CA TYR A 301 -4.67 -20.03 -7.44
C TYR A 301 -5.29 -18.64 -7.40
N SER A 302 -6.56 -18.56 -7.80
CA SER A 302 -7.35 -17.32 -7.79
C SER A 302 -7.76 -16.98 -6.37
N VAL A 303 -7.25 -15.85 -5.87
CA VAL A 303 -7.59 -15.27 -4.56
C VAL A 303 -7.77 -13.78 -4.77
N PHE A 304 -8.87 -13.21 -4.28
CA PHE A 304 -9.20 -11.79 -4.48
C PHE A 304 -9.02 -11.35 -5.95
N HIS A 305 -8.16 -10.34 -6.22
CA HIS A 305 -7.90 -9.81 -7.56
C HIS A 305 -6.47 -10.16 -7.97
N ASP A 306 -6.34 -10.87 -9.06
CA ASP A 306 -5.11 -11.52 -9.52
C ASP A 306 -4.21 -10.53 -10.26
N PHE A 307 -2.96 -10.35 -9.78
CA PHE A 307 -1.97 -9.52 -10.48
C PHE A 307 -1.48 -10.18 -11.76
N ASN A 308 -1.43 -9.39 -12.84
CA ASN A 308 -0.78 -9.80 -14.09
C ASN A 308 0.74 -9.54 -14.02
N HIS A 309 1.53 -10.55 -13.70
CA HIS A 309 2.99 -10.42 -13.57
C HIS A 309 3.74 -10.28 -14.92
N GLU A 310 3.06 -10.41 -16.03
CA GLU A 310 3.62 -10.04 -17.34
C GLU A 310 3.48 -8.54 -17.62
N SER A 311 2.61 -7.84 -16.89
CA SER A 311 2.50 -6.38 -16.99
C SER A 311 3.79 -5.69 -16.53
N PRO A 312 4.39 -4.83 -17.37
CA PRO A 312 5.56 -4.05 -16.96
C PRO A 312 5.28 -3.13 -15.75
N LEU A 313 4.03 -2.71 -15.59
CA LEU A 313 3.59 -1.88 -14.46
C LEU A 313 3.62 -2.66 -13.16
N VAL A 314 3.13 -3.91 -13.16
CA VAL A 314 3.18 -4.80 -11.99
C VAL A 314 4.63 -5.10 -11.62
N ARG A 315 5.47 -5.45 -12.59
CA ARG A 315 6.89 -5.71 -12.36
C ARG A 315 7.61 -4.51 -11.76
N LYS A 316 7.33 -3.31 -12.26
CA LYS A 316 7.86 -2.05 -11.71
C LYS A 316 7.39 -1.82 -10.29
N PHE A 317 6.10 -2.02 -10.02
CA PHE A 317 5.50 -1.84 -8.70
C PHE A 317 6.10 -2.79 -7.66
N VAL A 318 6.15 -4.09 -7.97
CA VAL A 318 6.73 -5.13 -7.09
C VAL A 318 8.20 -4.87 -6.82
N LYS A 319 9.00 -4.59 -7.88
CA LYS A 319 10.41 -4.24 -7.73
C LYS A 319 10.62 -3.05 -6.80
N ARG A 320 9.84 -1.99 -7.00
CA ARG A 320 9.92 -0.78 -6.18
C ARG A 320 9.53 -1.06 -4.72
N ASN A 321 8.51 -1.90 -4.50
CA ASN A 321 8.09 -2.27 -3.17
C ASN A 321 9.16 -3.10 -2.43
N LEU A 322 9.74 -4.11 -3.07
CA LEU A 322 10.84 -4.88 -2.49
C LEU A 322 12.04 -4.00 -2.15
N GLN A 323 12.43 -3.09 -3.05
CA GLN A 323 13.51 -2.13 -2.80
C GLN A 323 13.21 -1.20 -1.62
N PHE A 324 11.96 -0.77 -1.48
CA PHE A 324 11.51 0.04 -0.36
C PHE A 324 11.67 -0.71 0.96
N LEU A 325 11.18 -1.95 1.04
CA LEU A 325 11.28 -2.78 2.25
C LEU A 325 12.75 -3.03 2.65
N LEU A 326 13.63 -3.31 1.69
CA LEU A 326 15.06 -3.47 1.93
C LEU A 326 15.73 -2.19 2.45
N LYS A 327 15.40 -1.04 1.87
CA LYS A 327 16.04 0.24 2.19
C LYS A 327 15.49 0.87 3.46
N GLU A 328 14.17 0.88 3.59
CA GLU A 328 13.48 1.57 4.67
C GLU A 328 13.47 0.78 5.97
N TYR A 329 13.25 -0.54 5.87
CA TYR A 329 13.12 -1.42 7.04
C TYR A 329 14.32 -2.33 7.25
N LYS A 330 15.28 -2.35 6.33
CA LYS A 330 16.49 -3.20 6.42
C LYS A 330 16.19 -4.68 6.65
N VAL A 331 15.12 -5.18 6.05
CA VAL A 331 14.82 -6.62 6.07
C VAL A 331 15.89 -7.39 5.31
N ASP A 332 16.12 -8.65 5.68
CA ASP A 332 17.22 -9.47 5.19
C ASP A 332 16.82 -10.40 4.04
N GLY A 333 15.53 -10.63 3.87
CA GLY A 333 15.02 -11.49 2.82
C GLY A 333 13.49 -11.50 2.73
N PHE A 334 13.01 -12.27 1.76
CA PHE A 334 11.57 -12.41 1.50
C PHE A 334 11.21 -13.89 1.31
N ARG A 335 10.06 -14.26 1.83
CA ARG A 335 9.32 -15.46 1.44
C ARG A 335 8.16 -15.02 0.56
N PHE A 336 8.10 -15.52 -0.66
CA PHE A 336 7.03 -15.17 -1.59
C PHE A 336 5.89 -16.19 -1.48
N ASP A 337 4.72 -15.72 -1.06
CA ASP A 337 3.53 -16.54 -1.01
C ASP A 337 2.98 -16.84 -2.41
N LEU A 338 2.43 -18.02 -2.59
CA LEU A 338 1.63 -18.44 -3.73
C LEU A 338 2.26 -18.09 -5.11
N THR A 339 3.56 -18.32 -5.27
CA THR A 339 4.31 -18.00 -6.50
C THR A 339 3.81 -18.75 -7.75
N LYS A 340 3.14 -19.88 -7.59
CA LYS A 340 2.47 -20.59 -8.67
C LYS A 340 1.40 -19.75 -9.37
N GLY A 341 0.86 -18.74 -8.69
CA GLY A 341 -0.07 -17.78 -9.25
C GLY A 341 0.58 -16.61 -10.00
N PHE A 342 1.91 -16.57 -10.15
CA PHE A 342 2.58 -15.53 -10.94
C PHE A 342 2.56 -15.77 -12.44
N THR A 343 2.19 -16.98 -12.86
CA THR A 343 2.13 -17.35 -14.27
C THR A 343 0.93 -16.74 -14.99
N GLN A 344 1.12 -16.36 -16.25
CA GLN A 344 0.03 -16.06 -17.18
C GLN A 344 -0.30 -17.25 -18.10
N THR A 345 0.45 -18.35 -17.95
CA THR A 345 0.16 -19.59 -18.68
C THR A 345 -1.06 -20.26 -18.06
N SER A 346 -2.06 -20.56 -18.90
CA SER A 346 -3.25 -21.29 -18.45
C SER A 346 -2.86 -22.69 -17.95
N CYS A 347 -3.22 -22.98 -16.72
CA CYS A 347 -2.93 -24.26 -16.09
C CYS A 347 -4.05 -24.71 -15.15
N THR A 348 -4.06 -26.00 -14.84
CA THR A 348 -4.90 -26.61 -13.81
C THR A 348 -4.03 -27.02 -12.61
N GLU A 349 -4.63 -27.42 -11.49
CA GLU A 349 -3.86 -27.94 -10.35
C GLU A 349 -2.91 -29.07 -10.72
N SER A 350 -3.37 -29.97 -11.61
CA SER A 350 -2.58 -31.11 -12.06
C SER A 350 -1.41 -30.74 -13.00
N THR A 351 -1.47 -29.59 -13.66
CA THR A 351 -0.44 -29.12 -14.60
C THR A 351 0.36 -27.93 -14.05
N ALA A 352 -0.06 -27.32 -12.96
CA ALA A 352 0.58 -26.13 -12.40
C ALA A 352 2.03 -26.34 -11.95
N SER A 353 2.45 -27.58 -11.68
CA SER A 353 3.84 -27.92 -11.35
C SER A 353 4.75 -28.06 -12.57
N ASN A 354 4.20 -28.03 -13.80
CA ASN A 354 4.90 -28.29 -15.03
C ASN A 354 5.20 -27.04 -15.87
N TYR A 355 4.90 -25.84 -15.34
CA TYR A 355 5.27 -24.63 -16.07
C TYR A 355 6.71 -24.22 -15.74
N ASP A 356 7.45 -23.89 -16.78
CA ASP A 356 8.75 -23.23 -16.67
C ASP A 356 8.51 -21.76 -16.34
N ALA A 357 9.08 -21.31 -15.21
CA ALA A 357 8.92 -19.96 -14.70
C ALA A 357 9.71 -18.93 -15.52
#